data_7b125ce6d0d945158a42ed80e00a74b4
#
_entry.id   7b125ce6d0d945158a42ed80e00a74b4
#
_cell.length_a   1.000
_cell.length_b   1.000
_cell.length_c   1.000
_cell.angle_alpha   90.00
_cell.angle_beta   90.00
_cell.angle_gamma   90.00
#
_symmetry.space_group_name_H-M   'P 1'
#
loop_
_entity.id
_entity.type
_entity.pdbx_description
1 polymer ?
#
loop_
_entity_poly.entity_id
_entity_poly.type
_entity_poly.pdbx_seq_one_letter_code
_entity_poly.pdbx_strand_id
1 'polypeptide(L)'
;MTEALISALAMTVTLETPDPKYEGIDIVIYEYAYKILAQFGEWVKDQGFLMTVLTAGLFLLYGAVWQSERKMVRFGRIAAFILAVLYAGAKAFACADSLAAWYSPLFNLFKTGILICGFYYFYDTFIHLMYAALHSCGDIDLKRKSSRWRHIYRGHPWLVSWCAIFLMWLPHLAMRYPGAMSYDNYNELMYYWGCKTFTTAQPVFHTWLFGSFVRFGNWAGSANVGLFLFVVFQSLIMAAVLAGSLLLMKKWKSPVWLRLLAMGIYCIAPYYAGYAAFPIKDYLYTAFFVLFVLELTELLSEEGMDKFKKRPGYDILWVAAVS
;
A
#
# COMPACT_ATOMS: atom_id res chain seq x y z
N MET A 1 12.50 11.58 -24.03
CA MET A 1 12.69 12.84 -23.32
C MET A 1 11.35 13.49 -22.92
N THR A 2 10.41 13.62 -23.84
CA THR A 2 9.06 14.15 -23.53
C THR A 2 8.32 13.39 -22.42
N GLU A 3 8.34 12.04 -22.46
CA GLU A 3 7.71 11.20 -21.44
C GLU A 3 8.32 11.42 -20.04
N ALA A 4 9.66 11.52 -19.95
CA ALA A 4 10.36 11.78 -18.70
C ALA A 4 10.02 13.17 -18.14
N LEU A 5 9.91 14.18 -19.01
CA LEU A 5 9.51 15.52 -18.60
C LEU A 5 8.07 15.54 -18.09
N ILE A 6 7.12 14.93 -18.81
CA ILE A 6 5.72 14.84 -18.38
C ILE A 6 5.59 14.11 -17.04
N SER A 7 6.35 13.03 -16.84
CA SER A 7 6.34 12.31 -15.56
C SER A 7 6.96 13.13 -14.42
N ALA A 8 8.04 13.88 -14.67
CA ALA A 8 8.62 14.78 -13.68
C ALA A 8 7.66 15.92 -13.31
N LEU A 9 6.99 16.50 -14.30
CA LEU A 9 5.91 17.47 -14.08
C LEU A 9 4.79 16.90 -13.21
N ALA A 10 4.33 15.68 -13.52
CA ALA A 10 3.29 15.02 -12.73
C ALA A 10 3.69 14.79 -11.27
N MET A 11 4.96 14.46 -11.01
CA MET A 11 5.46 14.25 -9.64
C MET A 11 5.51 15.53 -8.80
N THR A 12 5.63 16.70 -9.44
CA THR A 12 5.69 18.00 -8.78
C THR A 12 4.36 18.74 -8.73
N VAL A 13 3.35 18.30 -9.48
CA VAL A 13 2.02 18.92 -9.52
C VAL A 13 1.32 18.87 -8.16
N THR A 14 0.81 20.00 -7.72
CA THR A 14 -0.13 20.13 -6.60
C THR A 14 -1.49 20.61 -7.10
N LEU A 15 -2.56 19.94 -6.65
CA LEU A 15 -3.92 20.41 -6.92
C LEU A 15 -4.28 21.54 -5.95
N GLU A 16 -5.12 22.46 -6.38
CA GLU A 16 -5.61 23.55 -5.56
C GLU A 16 -6.97 23.17 -4.98
N THR A 17 -7.27 23.68 -3.77
CA THR A 17 -8.60 23.54 -3.18
C THR A 17 -9.61 24.35 -3.99
N PRO A 18 -10.80 23.82 -4.28
CA PRO A 18 -11.87 24.58 -4.89
C PRO A 18 -12.20 25.80 -4.01
N ASP A 19 -12.18 27.01 -4.60
CA ASP A 19 -12.59 28.23 -3.89
C ASP A 19 -14.09 28.48 -4.12
N PRO A 20 -14.93 28.37 -3.08
CA PRO A 20 -16.38 28.56 -3.21
C PRO A 20 -16.78 29.97 -3.66
N LYS A 21 -15.87 30.96 -3.62
CA LYS A 21 -16.14 32.32 -4.07
C LYS A 21 -16.17 32.48 -5.60
N TYR A 22 -15.66 31.48 -6.33
CA TYR A 22 -15.57 31.54 -7.80
C TYR A 22 -16.65 30.74 -8.53
N GLU A 23 -17.55 30.07 -7.83
CA GLU A 23 -18.71 29.45 -8.45
C GLU A 23 -19.70 30.52 -8.92
N GLY A 24 -19.70 30.79 -10.23
CA GLY A 24 -20.69 31.66 -10.87
C GLY A 24 -20.19 33.01 -11.43
N ILE A 25 -18.88 33.22 -11.49
CA ILE A 25 -18.31 34.40 -12.15
C ILE A 25 -17.98 34.09 -13.61
N ASP A 26 -18.59 34.81 -14.54
CA ASP A 26 -18.19 34.82 -15.95
C ASP A 26 -16.79 35.44 -16.09
N ILE A 27 -15.77 34.62 -15.99
CA ILE A 27 -14.38 35.06 -16.18
C ILE A 27 -14.11 35.09 -17.66
N VAL A 28 -13.70 36.27 -18.17
CA VAL A 28 -13.25 36.40 -19.54
C VAL A 28 -12.12 35.41 -19.83
N ILE A 29 -12.27 34.59 -20.84
CA ILE A 29 -11.35 33.50 -21.22
C ILE A 29 -9.87 33.94 -21.26
N TYR A 30 -9.63 35.18 -21.63
CA TYR A 30 -8.29 35.78 -21.70
C TYR A 30 -7.63 35.96 -20.33
N GLU A 31 -8.35 36.45 -19.31
CA GLU A 31 -7.81 36.55 -17.94
C GLU A 31 -7.51 35.18 -17.34
N TYR A 32 -8.33 34.21 -17.70
CA TYR A 32 -8.12 32.82 -17.26
C TYR A 32 -6.86 32.23 -17.88
N ALA A 33 -6.66 32.41 -19.19
CA ALA A 33 -5.47 31.93 -19.88
C ALA A 33 -4.19 32.58 -19.33
N TYR A 34 -4.23 33.89 -19.05
CA TYR A 34 -3.09 34.59 -18.45
C TYR A 34 -2.76 34.09 -17.04
N LYS A 35 -3.77 33.88 -16.18
CA LYS A 35 -3.57 33.31 -14.84
C LYS A 35 -3.00 31.92 -14.89
N ILE A 36 -3.48 31.07 -15.81
CA ILE A 36 -2.95 29.71 -16.04
C ILE A 36 -1.46 29.79 -16.40
N LEU A 37 -1.09 30.64 -17.35
CA LEU A 37 0.31 30.76 -17.79
C LEU A 37 1.20 31.33 -16.69
N ALA A 38 0.73 32.31 -15.93
CA ALA A 38 1.48 32.90 -14.81
C ALA A 38 1.71 31.83 -13.69
N GLN A 39 0.67 31.13 -13.27
CA GLN A 39 0.77 30.07 -12.26
C GLN A 39 1.67 28.92 -12.71
N PHE A 40 1.60 28.55 -13.99
CA PHE A 40 2.50 27.55 -14.55
C PHE A 40 3.97 28.01 -14.53
N GLY A 41 4.20 29.28 -14.87
CA GLY A 41 5.55 29.88 -14.85
C GLY A 41 6.13 29.93 -13.45
N GLU A 42 5.36 30.33 -12.44
CA GLU A 42 5.79 30.32 -11.04
C GLU A 42 6.09 28.90 -10.54
N TRP A 43 5.19 27.96 -10.80
CA TRP A 43 5.39 26.56 -10.42
C TRP A 43 6.65 25.96 -11.02
N VAL A 44 6.93 26.18 -12.30
CA VAL A 44 8.16 25.70 -12.96
C VAL A 44 9.40 26.38 -12.38
N LYS A 45 9.33 27.66 -12.04
CA LYS A 45 10.43 28.42 -11.45
C LYS A 45 10.80 27.90 -10.06
N ASP A 46 9.81 27.66 -9.21
CA ASP A 46 10.02 27.19 -7.83
C ASP A 46 10.55 25.76 -7.77
N GLN A 47 10.15 24.92 -8.72
CA GLN A 47 10.51 23.49 -8.76
C GLN A 47 11.64 23.17 -9.76
N GLY A 48 12.28 24.18 -10.37
CA GLY A 48 13.18 24.01 -11.51
C GLY A 48 14.34 23.04 -11.28
N PHE A 49 14.97 23.09 -10.11
CA PHE A 49 16.04 22.16 -9.77
C PHE A 49 15.53 20.71 -9.62
N LEU A 50 14.48 20.52 -8.84
CA LEU A 50 13.85 19.21 -8.62
C LEU A 50 13.35 18.62 -9.94
N MET A 51 12.72 19.42 -10.77
CA MET A 51 12.25 19.05 -12.11
C MET A 51 13.39 18.58 -13.00
N THR A 52 14.54 19.27 -12.99
CA THR A 52 15.71 18.88 -13.78
C THR A 52 16.26 17.53 -13.32
N VAL A 53 16.43 17.34 -12.01
CA VAL A 53 16.93 16.07 -11.43
C VAL A 53 15.98 14.92 -11.72
N LEU A 54 14.67 15.11 -11.53
CA LEU A 54 13.66 14.10 -11.81
C LEU A 54 13.61 13.75 -13.30
N THR A 55 13.63 14.76 -14.18
CA THR A 55 13.63 14.54 -15.64
C THR A 55 14.86 13.77 -16.08
N ALA A 56 16.05 14.10 -15.59
CA ALA A 56 17.27 13.39 -15.89
C ALA A 56 17.24 11.94 -15.39
N GLY A 57 16.81 11.72 -14.15
CA GLY A 57 16.68 10.39 -13.56
C GLY A 57 15.66 9.51 -14.32
N LEU A 58 14.49 10.05 -14.62
CA LEU A 58 13.45 9.35 -15.38
C LEU A 58 13.88 9.12 -16.84
N PHE A 59 14.63 10.03 -17.44
CA PHE A 59 15.17 9.84 -18.79
C PHE A 59 16.13 8.67 -18.86
N LEU A 60 17.04 8.54 -17.88
CA LEU A 60 17.93 7.39 -17.77
C LEU A 60 17.16 6.09 -17.54
N LEU A 61 16.18 6.11 -16.65
CA LEU A 61 15.31 4.97 -16.36
C LEU A 61 14.55 4.51 -17.61
N TYR A 62 13.92 5.44 -18.32
CA TYR A 62 13.16 5.14 -19.53
C TYR A 62 14.05 4.67 -20.66
N GLY A 63 15.28 5.22 -20.76
CA GLY A 63 16.28 4.78 -21.72
C GLY A 63 16.71 3.32 -21.50
N ALA A 64 16.92 2.94 -20.24
CA ALA A 64 17.26 1.56 -19.88
C ALA A 64 16.13 0.56 -20.26
N VAL A 65 14.87 0.96 -20.10
CA VAL A 65 13.71 0.13 -20.46
C VAL A 65 13.49 0.09 -21.98
N TRP A 66 13.76 1.20 -22.67
CA TRP A 66 13.61 1.26 -24.12
C TRP A 66 14.53 0.30 -24.88
N GLN A 67 15.72 0.03 -24.33
CA GLN A 67 16.68 -0.92 -24.89
C GLN A 67 16.29 -2.39 -24.62
N SER A 68 15.42 -2.65 -23.68
CA SER A 68 14.87 -3.98 -23.40
C SER A 68 13.74 -4.29 -24.40
N GLU A 69 13.74 -5.48 -25.00
CA GLU A 69 12.68 -5.88 -25.95
C GLU A 69 11.29 -5.73 -25.33
N ARG A 70 10.47 -4.86 -25.92
CA ARG A 70 9.11 -4.55 -25.46
C ARG A 70 8.13 -5.69 -25.77
N LYS A 71 8.24 -6.81 -25.11
CA LYS A 71 7.18 -7.85 -25.10
C LYS A 71 6.14 -7.58 -24.03
N MET A 72 5.55 -6.38 -24.01
CA MET A 72 4.52 -6.11 -23.04
C MET A 72 3.14 -6.54 -23.49
N VAL A 73 2.51 -7.30 -22.64
CA VAL A 73 1.11 -7.70 -22.75
C VAL A 73 0.24 -6.43 -22.64
N ARG A 74 -0.78 -6.28 -23.50
CA ARG A 74 -1.77 -5.18 -23.46
C ARG A 74 -2.31 -4.91 -22.06
N PHE A 75 -2.39 -5.94 -21.23
CA PHE A 75 -2.83 -5.87 -19.85
C PHE A 75 -1.98 -4.95 -18.95
N GLY A 76 -0.64 -4.92 -19.14
CA GLY A 76 0.22 -4.03 -18.33
C GLY A 76 -0.04 -2.55 -18.58
N ARG A 77 -0.36 -2.16 -19.82
CA ARG A 77 -0.71 -0.77 -20.16
C ARG A 77 -2.06 -0.36 -19.56
N ILE A 78 -3.04 -1.27 -19.56
CA ILE A 78 -4.35 -1.04 -18.93
C ILE A 78 -4.16 -0.86 -17.42
N ALA A 79 -3.36 -1.72 -16.80
CA ALA A 79 -3.05 -1.61 -15.37
C ALA A 79 -2.33 -0.29 -15.04
N ALA A 80 -1.36 0.14 -15.84
CA ALA A 80 -0.68 1.43 -15.68
C ALA A 80 -1.64 2.61 -15.77
N PHE A 81 -2.59 2.58 -16.71
CA PHE A 81 -3.61 3.62 -16.84
C PHE A 81 -4.56 3.66 -15.64
N ILE A 82 -5.05 2.50 -15.20
CA ILE A 82 -5.92 2.41 -14.00
C ILE A 82 -5.19 2.96 -12.77
N LEU A 83 -3.93 2.58 -12.56
CA LEU A 83 -3.13 3.08 -11.44
C LEU A 83 -2.92 4.60 -11.50
N ALA A 84 -2.69 5.16 -12.69
CA ALA A 84 -2.53 6.60 -12.87
C ALA A 84 -3.83 7.35 -12.52
N VAL A 85 -4.99 6.86 -12.96
CA VAL A 85 -6.30 7.44 -12.64
C VAL A 85 -6.59 7.33 -11.13
N LEU A 86 -6.34 6.19 -10.52
CA LEU A 86 -6.50 6.01 -9.08
C LEU A 86 -5.59 6.93 -8.28
N TYR A 87 -4.34 7.13 -8.71
CA TYR A 87 -3.42 8.06 -8.06
C TYR A 87 -3.91 9.50 -8.16
N ALA A 88 -4.38 9.93 -9.34
CA ALA A 88 -4.96 11.26 -9.50
C ALA A 88 -6.20 11.45 -8.61
N GLY A 89 -7.05 10.40 -8.48
CA GLY A 89 -8.17 10.38 -7.55
C GLY A 89 -7.74 10.55 -6.10
N ALA A 90 -6.77 9.78 -5.66
CA ALA A 90 -6.22 9.88 -4.31
C ALA A 90 -5.65 11.28 -4.01
N LYS A 91 -4.98 11.91 -4.98
CA LYS A 91 -4.49 13.29 -4.88
C LYS A 91 -5.64 14.29 -4.71
N ALA A 92 -6.74 14.15 -5.46
CA ALA A 92 -7.90 15.02 -5.35
C ALA A 92 -8.57 14.92 -3.98
N PHE A 93 -8.77 13.69 -3.50
CA PHE A 93 -9.30 13.45 -2.15
C PHE A 93 -8.38 13.99 -1.05
N ALA A 94 -7.07 13.83 -1.19
CA ALA A 94 -6.11 14.39 -0.24
C ALA A 94 -6.10 15.93 -0.22
N CYS A 95 -6.51 16.57 -1.33
CA CYS A 95 -6.55 18.02 -1.45
C CYS A 95 -7.86 18.62 -0.92
N ALA A 96 -9.01 18.01 -1.25
CA ALA A 96 -10.32 18.63 -1.06
C ALA A 96 -11.40 17.66 -0.55
N ASP A 97 -11.05 16.48 -0.05
CA ASP A 97 -11.97 15.41 0.36
C ASP A 97 -13.04 15.05 -0.69
N SER A 98 -12.77 15.38 -1.96
CA SER A 98 -13.69 15.14 -3.07
C SER A 98 -12.97 15.09 -4.41
N LEU A 99 -13.63 14.53 -5.43
CA LEU A 99 -13.15 14.58 -6.81
C LEU A 99 -13.31 15.97 -7.47
N ALA A 100 -13.97 16.93 -6.82
CA ALA A 100 -14.15 18.27 -7.36
C ALA A 100 -12.79 18.96 -7.67
N ALA A 101 -11.74 18.64 -6.89
CA ALA A 101 -10.38 19.12 -7.15
C ALA A 101 -9.79 18.68 -8.52
N TRP A 102 -10.43 17.78 -9.26
CA TRP A 102 -10.00 17.44 -10.62
C TRP A 102 -10.30 18.52 -11.65
N TYR A 103 -11.38 19.26 -11.45
CA TYR A 103 -11.90 20.22 -12.44
C TYR A 103 -12.13 21.62 -11.88
N SER A 104 -12.12 21.80 -10.58
CA SER A 104 -12.31 23.10 -9.94
C SER A 104 -11.12 23.46 -9.04
N PRO A 105 -10.45 24.60 -9.23
CA PRO A 105 -10.62 25.54 -10.35
C PRO A 105 -10.24 24.92 -11.72
N LEU A 106 -10.65 25.55 -12.83
CA LEU A 106 -10.45 24.99 -14.18
C LEU A 106 -8.99 24.62 -14.49
N PHE A 107 -8.03 25.29 -13.87
CA PHE A 107 -6.61 24.97 -13.98
C PHE A 107 -6.26 23.57 -13.43
N ASN A 108 -7.00 23.07 -12.45
CA ASN A 108 -6.84 21.71 -11.95
C ASN A 108 -7.19 20.65 -13.00
N LEU A 109 -8.08 20.92 -13.94
CA LEU A 109 -8.35 20.01 -15.05
C LEU A 109 -7.09 19.75 -15.88
N PHE A 110 -6.34 20.83 -16.16
CA PHE A 110 -5.06 20.73 -16.88
C PHE A 110 -4.01 19.98 -16.04
N LYS A 111 -3.89 20.30 -14.75
CA LYS A 111 -3.01 19.63 -13.80
C LYS A 111 -3.35 18.13 -13.68
N THR A 112 -4.63 17.79 -13.61
CA THR A 112 -5.10 16.40 -13.57
C THR A 112 -4.73 15.63 -14.84
N GLY A 113 -4.84 16.27 -16.00
CA GLY A 113 -4.35 15.68 -17.25
C GLY A 113 -2.85 15.37 -17.21
N ILE A 114 -2.03 16.29 -16.72
CA ILE A 114 -0.58 16.08 -16.55
C ILE A 114 -0.32 14.94 -15.55
N LEU A 115 -1.05 14.89 -14.42
CA LEU A 115 -0.94 13.84 -13.42
C LEU A 115 -1.20 12.46 -14.05
N ILE A 116 -2.33 12.30 -14.73
CA ILE A 116 -2.70 11.01 -15.33
C ILE A 116 -1.68 10.60 -16.40
N CYS A 117 -1.32 11.50 -17.31
CA CYS A 117 -0.35 11.20 -18.37
C CYS A 117 1.04 10.87 -17.81
N GLY A 118 1.55 11.67 -16.88
CA GLY A 118 2.88 11.47 -16.32
C GLY A 118 3.00 10.21 -15.48
N PHE A 119 2.01 9.93 -14.62
CA PHE A 119 1.99 8.70 -13.84
C PHE A 119 1.67 7.46 -14.69
N TYR A 120 0.94 7.60 -15.81
CA TYR A 120 0.80 6.51 -16.77
C TYR A 120 2.16 6.07 -17.32
N TYR A 121 2.99 6.99 -17.81
CA TYR A 121 4.34 6.65 -18.29
C TYR A 121 5.23 6.09 -17.19
N PHE A 122 5.13 6.64 -15.99
CA PHE A 122 5.88 6.13 -14.84
C PHE A 122 5.48 4.69 -14.49
N TYR A 123 4.19 4.40 -14.34
CA TYR A 123 3.72 3.05 -14.02
C TYR A 123 3.93 2.07 -15.16
N ASP A 124 3.76 2.48 -16.41
CA ASP A 124 4.06 1.66 -17.58
C ASP A 124 5.54 1.21 -17.57
N THR A 125 6.45 2.15 -17.34
CA THR A 125 7.88 1.86 -17.24
C THR A 125 8.20 0.98 -16.03
N PHE A 126 7.61 1.27 -14.88
CA PHE A 126 7.81 0.48 -13.66
C PHE A 126 7.34 -0.97 -13.81
N ILE A 127 6.17 -1.19 -14.40
CA ILE A 127 5.64 -2.52 -14.69
C ILE A 127 6.58 -3.27 -15.66
N HIS A 128 7.11 -2.59 -16.67
CA HIS A 128 8.10 -3.17 -17.58
C HIS A 128 9.38 -3.59 -16.88
N LEU A 129 9.94 -2.72 -16.01
CA LEU A 129 11.13 -3.03 -15.23
C LEU A 129 10.90 -4.23 -14.31
N MET A 130 9.75 -4.26 -13.63
CA MET A 130 9.38 -5.39 -12.78
C MET A 130 9.26 -6.68 -13.58
N TYR A 131 8.62 -6.61 -14.75
CA TYR A 131 8.49 -7.77 -15.63
C TYR A 131 9.85 -8.24 -16.17
N ALA A 132 10.70 -7.33 -16.63
CA ALA A 132 12.06 -7.63 -17.09
C ALA A 132 12.91 -8.21 -15.97
N ALA A 133 12.84 -7.64 -14.75
CA ALA A 133 13.55 -8.16 -13.59
C ALA A 133 13.06 -9.57 -13.19
N LEU A 134 11.76 -9.83 -13.29
CA LEU A 134 11.19 -11.15 -13.02
C LEU A 134 11.62 -12.18 -14.06
N HIS A 135 11.70 -11.79 -15.33
CA HIS A 135 12.10 -12.67 -16.43
C HIS A 135 13.61 -12.91 -16.52
N SER A 136 14.43 -11.90 -16.22
CA SER A 136 15.90 -12.03 -16.30
C SER A 136 16.50 -12.79 -15.13
N CYS A 137 15.79 -12.84 -14.00
CA CYS A 137 16.18 -13.69 -12.88
C CYS A 137 15.59 -15.09 -13.05
N GLY A 138 16.00 -15.80 -14.08
CA GLY A 138 15.86 -17.26 -14.12
C GLY A 138 16.34 -17.84 -12.80
N ASP A 139 15.78 -18.98 -12.37
CA ASP A 139 16.11 -19.64 -11.13
C ASP A 139 17.63 -19.58 -10.86
N ILE A 140 18.04 -18.64 -10.04
CA ILE A 140 19.36 -18.70 -9.42
C ILE A 140 19.23 -19.87 -8.45
N ASP A 141 19.39 -21.04 -9.00
CA ASP A 141 19.54 -22.27 -8.25
C ASP A 141 20.84 -22.09 -7.46
N LEU A 142 20.67 -21.62 -6.23
CA LEU A 142 21.76 -21.52 -5.29
C LEU A 142 22.24 -22.95 -5.01
N LYS A 143 23.00 -23.52 -5.93
CA LYS A 143 23.81 -24.75 -5.78
C LYS A 143 24.90 -24.54 -4.74
N ARG A 144 24.52 -24.10 -3.56
CA ARG A 144 25.45 -23.91 -2.43
C ARG A 144 25.09 -24.91 -1.34
N LYS A 145 26.12 -25.52 -0.74
CA LYS A 145 26.07 -26.52 0.33
C LYS A 145 24.82 -26.47 1.21
N SER A 146 24.13 -27.60 1.37
CA SER A 146 22.94 -27.78 2.20
C SER A 146 23.18 -27.34 3.65
N SER A 147 22.69 -26.14 3.99
CA SER A 147 22.63 -25.69 5.39
C SER A 147 21.38 -26.25 6.04
N ARG A 148 21.45 -26.64 7.33
CA ARG A 148 20.32 -27.10 8.17
C ARG A 148 19.12 -26.14 8.08
N TRP A 149 19.38 -24.85 8.03
CA TRP A 149 18.38 -23.78 7.89
C TRP A 149 17.59 -23.85 6.57
N ARG A 150 18.23 -24.26 5.47
CA ARG A 150 17.52 -24.45 4.19
C ARG A 150 16.57 -25.63 4.24
N HIS A 151 16.94 -26.69 4.94
CA HIS A 151 16.06 -27.84 5.09
C HIS A 151 14.80 -27.47 5.86
N ILE A 152 14.94 -26.74 6.98
CA ILE A 152 13.82 -26.23 7.78
C ILE A 152 12.93 -25.27 6.95
N TYR A 153 13.54 -24.31 6.25
CA TYR A 153 12.80 -23.38 5.39
C TYR A 153 12.09 -24.07 4.23
N ARG A 154 12.69 -25.11 3.64
CA ARG A 154 12.03 -25.89 2.58
C ARG A 154 10.82 -26.66 3.09
N GLY A 155 10.90 -27.20 4.30
CA GLY A 155 9.80 -27.93 4.93
C GLY A 155 8.63 -27.05 5.34
N HIS A 156 8.92 -25.90 5.95
CA HIS A 156 7.90 -25.01 6.53
C HIS A 156 8.16 -23.53 6.19
N PRO A 157 8.09 -23.16 4.89
CA PRO A 157 8.48 -21.80 4.46
C PRO A 157 7.64 -20.70 5.08
N TRP A 158 6.32 -20.91 5.22
CA TRP A 158 5.42 -19.97 5.85
C TRP A 158 5.75 -19.75 7.33
N LEU A 159 5.87 -20.84 8.10
CA LEU A 159 6.15 -20.79 9.54
C LEU A 159 7.49 -20.10 9.84
N VAL A 160 8.53 -20.42 9.06
CA VAL A 160 9.86 -19.81 9.23
C VAL A 160 9.81 -18.33 8.93
N SER A 161 9.12 -17.91 7.86
CA SER A 161 8.97 -16.48 7.52
C SER A 161 8.15 -15.75 8.58
N TRP A 162 7.06 -16.34 9.04
CA TRP A 162 6.22 -15.81 10.12
C TRP A 162 7.01 -15.57 11.41
N CYS A 163 7.70 -16.61 11.87
CA CYS A 163 8.53 -16.51 13.07
C CYS A 163 9.64 -15.47 12.91
N ALA A 164 10.31 -15.41 11.75
CA ALA A 164 11.38 -14.45 11.50
C ALA A 164 10.87 -13.00 11.54
N ILE A 165 9.75 -12.70 10.86
CA ILE A 165 9.14 -11.37 10.86
C ILE A 165 8.75 -10.98 12.29
N PHE A 166 8.00 -11.84 12.98
CA PHE A 166 7.51 -11.54 14.33
C PHE A 166 8.67 -11.38 15.34
N LEU A 167 9.67 -12.25 15.31
CA LEU A 167 10.84 -12.14 16.20
C LEU A 167 11.64 -10.86 15.98
N MET A 168 11.75 -10.40 14.72
CA MET A 168 12.39 -9.13 14.41
C MET A 168 11.60 -7.92 14.92
N TRP A 169 10.29 -8.04 15.08
CA TRP A 169 9.47 -6.96 15.65
C TRP A 169 9.47 -6.93 17.19
N LEU A 170 9.79 -8.05 17.84
CA LEU A 170 9.75 -8.14 19.31
C LEU A 170 10.54 -7.05 20.04
N PRO A 171 11.79 -6.70 19.66
CA PRO A 171 12.51 -5.63 20.32
C PRO A 171 11.76 -4.29 20.25
N HIS A 172 11.16 -3.99 19.11
CA HIS A 172 10.41 -2.74 18.91
C HIS A 172 9.12 -2.73 19.74
N LEU A 173 8.38 -3.86 19.79
CA LEU A 173 7.19 -4.01 20.61
C LEU A 173 7.52 -3.90 22.09
N ALA A 174 8.61 -4.52 22.53
CA ALA A 174 9.06 -4.47 23.92
C ALA A 174 9.44 -3.03 24.35
N MET A 175 10.13 -2.28 23.49
CA MET A 175 10.46 -0.88 23.76
C MET A 175 9.21 0.02 23.87
N ARG A 176 8.11 -0.37 23.25
CA ARG A 176 6.83 0.37 23.28
C ARG A 176 5.79 -0.22 24.22
N TYR A 177 6.23 -1.08 25.16
CA TYR A 177 5.32 -1.62 26.18
C TYR A 177 4.61 -0.51 26.94
N PRO A 178 3.29 -0.62 27.18
CA PRO A 178 2.35 -1.69 26.84
C PRO A 178 1.71 -1.53 25.46
N GLY A 179 2.06 -0.55 24.71
CA GLY A 179 1.52 -0.11 23.42
C GLY A 179 1.20 1.37 23.44
N ALA A 180 1.04 1.98 22.26
CA ALA A 180 0.74 3.39 22.11
C ALA A 180 -0.78 3.59 21.95
N MET A 181 -1.41 4.25 22.91
CA MET A 181 -2.84 4.55 22.87
C MET A 181 -3.10 5.83 22.07
N SER A 182 -4.07 5.78 21.18
CA SER A 182 -4.60 6.93 20.45
C SER A 182 -5.94 7.38 21.05
N TYR A 183 -6.43 8.53 20.62
CA TYR A 183 -7.75 9.03 21.00
C TYR A 183 -8.87 8.02 20.67
N ASP A 184 -8.78 7.35 19.53
CA ASP A 184 -9.76 6.34 19.11
C ASP A 184 -9.80 5.14 20.05
N ASN A 185 -8.63 4.67 20.51
CA ASN A 185 -8.55 3.56 21.46
C ASN A 185 -9.21 3.87 22.81
N TYR A 186 -9.05 5.10 23.31
CA TYR A 186 -9.75 5.54 24.51
C TYR A 186 -11.27 5.54 24.30
N ASN A 187 -11.75 6.04 23.18
CA ASN A 187 -13.18 6.01 22.87
C ASN A 187 -13.70 4.56 22.77
N GLU A 188 -12.96 3.64 22.14
CA GLU A 188 -13.34 2.23 22.08
C GLU A 188 -13.48 1.60 23.48
N LEU A 189 -12.54 1.88 24.38
CA LEU A 189 -12.65 1.40 25.75
C LEU A 189 -13.83 2.03 26.51
N MET A 190 -14.11 3.32 26.29
CA MET A 190 -15.29 3.97 26.88
C MET A 190 -16.61 3.36 26.35
N TYR A 191 -16.68 2.99 25.09
CA TYR A 191 -17.82 2.25 24.53
C TYR A 191 -17.94 0.84 25.12
N TYR A 192 -16.83 0.11 25.22
CA TYR A 192 -16.80 -1.24 25.78
C TYR A 192 -17.28 -1.28 27.24
N TRP A 193 -16.88 -0.29 28.05
CA TRP A 193 -17.27 -0.18 29.46
C TRP A 193 -18.62 0.50 29.67
N GLY A 194 -19.31 0.92 28.61
CA GLY A 194 -20.61 1.60 28.71
C GLY A 194 -20.55 3.03 29.27
N CYS A 195 -19.35 3.62 29.34
CA CYS A 195 -19.16 5.00 29.81
C CYS A 195 -19.59 6.05 28.79
N LYS A 196 -19.77 5.64 27.51
CA LYS A 196 -20.17 6.50 26.41
C LYS A 196 -21.14 5.75 25.50
N THR A 197 -22.10 6.47 24.92
CA THR A 197 -23.04 5.88 23.93
C THR A 197 -22.28 5.45 22.69
N PHE A 198 -22.54 4.21 22.26
CA PHE A 198 -21.87 3.63 21.10
C PHE A 198 -22.23 4.40 19.83
N THR A 199 -21.25 4.70 19.01
CA THR A 199 -21.43 5.35 17.71
C THR A 199 -20.88 4.45 16.59
N THR A 200 -21.39 4.64 15.37
CA THR A 200 -20.95 3.89 14.18
C THR A 200 -19.51 4.24 13.74
N ALA A 201 -18.87 5.22 14.39
CA ALA A 201 -17.50 5.64 14.09
C ALA A 201 -16.44 4.55 14.41
N GLN A 202 -16.78 3.62 15.32
CA GLN A 202 -15.89 2.53 15.71
C GLN A 202 -16.51 1.16 15.36
N PRO A 203 -15.73 0.21 14.77
CA PRO A 203 -16.21 -1.13 14.47
C PRO A 203 -16.52 -1.90 15.76
N VAL A 204 -17.76 -2.41 15.87
CA VAL A 204 -18.25 -3.15 17.05
C VAL A 204 -17.34 -4.32 17.40
N PHE A 205 -16.96 -5.10 16.38
CA PHE A 205 -16.11 -6.27 16.58
C PHE A 205 -14.73 -5.91 17.16
N HIS A 206 -14.07 -4.88 16.60
CA HIS A 206 -12.77 -4.46 17.10
C HIS A 206 -12.85 -3.93 18.54
N THR A 207 -13.83 -3.07 18.80
CA THR A 207 -14.10 -2.52 20.15
C THR A 207 -14.30 -3.63 21.17
N TRP A 208 -15.13 -4.65 20.83
CA TRP A 208 -15.37 -5.78 21.73
C TRP A 208 -14.11 -6.64 21.92
N LEU A 209 -13.40 -6.93 20.85
CA LEU A 209 -12.17 -7.72 20.90
C LEU A 209 -11.11 -7.02 21.75
N PHE A 210 -10.80 -5.77 21.44
CA PHE A 210 -9.82 -4.97 22.17
C PHE A 210 -10.19 -4.81 23.66
N GLY A 211 -11.43 -4.44 23.94
CA GLY A 211 -11.92 -4.33 25.32
C GLY A 211 -11.85 -5.64 26.10
N SER A 212 -12.08 -6.79 25.44
CA SER A 212 -11.95 -8.11 26.07
C SER A 212 -10.52 -8.43 26.48
N PHE A 213 -9.53 -8.08 25.66
CA PHE A 213 -8.11 -8.22 26.04
C PHE A 213 -7.75 -7.33 27.22
N VAL A 214 -8.19 -6.07 27.25
CA VAL A 214 -7.95 -5.16 28.36
C VAL A 214 -8.65 -5.65 29.63
N ARG A 215 -9.88 -6.18 29.52
CA ARG A 215 -10.61 -6.79 30.65
C ARG A 215 -9.87 -8.01 31.20
N PHE A 216 -9.35 -8.87 30.31
CA PHE A 216 -8.53 -10.01 30.70
C PHE A 216 -7.27 -9.57 31.46
N GLY A 217 -6.59 -8.52 30.95
CA GLY A 217 -5.45 -7.93 31.64
C GLY A 217 -5.78 -7.41 33.05
N ASN A 218 -6.92 -6.71 33.19
CA ASN A 218 -7.40 -6.26 34.50
C ASN A 218 -7.63 -7.44 35.45
N TRP A 219 -8.22 -8.53 34.99
CA TRP A 219 -8.37 -9.75 35.77
C TRP A 219 -7.01 -10.36 36.18
N ALA A 220 -6.01 -10.30 35.27
CA ALA A 220 -4.64 -10.74 35.54
C ALA A 220 -3.80 -9.74 36.37
N GLY A 221 -4.39 -8.65 36.83
CA GLY A 221 -3.77 -7.67 37.73
C GLY A 221 -3.27 -6.38 37.04
N SER A 222 -3.33 -6.24 35.73
CA SER A 222 -2.92 -5.02 35.04
C SER A 222 -3.55 -4.85 33.65
N ALA A 223 -4.24 -3.72 33.44
CA ALA A 223 -4.75 -3.33 32.11
C ALA A 223 -3.64 -3.27 31.05
N ASN A 224 -2.44 -2.86 31.44
CA ASN A 224 -1.29 -2.78 30.55
C ASN A 224 -0.89 -4.15 29.97
N VAL A 225 -1.03 -5.22 30.76
CA VAL A 225 -0.81 -6.59 30.27
C VAL A 225 -1.82 -6.94 29.19
N GLY A 226 -3.10 -6.61 29.39
CA GLY A 226 -4.15 -6.84 28.40
C GLY A 226 -3.92 -6.06 27.12
N LEU A 227 -3.53 -4.80 27.23
CA LEU A 227 -3.18 -3.94 26.11
C LEU A 227 -2.01 -4.54 25.31
N PHE A 228 -0.94 -4.96 26.00
CA PHE A 228 0.21 -5.55 25.34
C PHE A 228 -0.11 -6.89 24.67
N LEU A 229 -0.93 -7.72 25.30
CA LEU A 229 -1.39 -8.98 24.69
C LEU A 229 -2.18 -8.74 23.40
N PHE A 230 -2.99 -7.69 23.35
CA PHE A 230 -3.67 -7.30 22.11
C PHE A 230 -2.68 -6.85 21.03
N VAL A 231 -1.70 -6.01 21.39
CA VAL A 231 -0.62 -5.59 20.49
C VAL A 231 0.15 -6.78 19.93
N VAL A 232 0.49 -7.76 20.76
CA VAL A 232 1.12 -9.02 20.33
C VAL A 232 0.20 -9.81 19.39
N PHE A 233 -1.07 -9.95 19.76
CA PHE A 233 -2.08 -10.67 18.96
C PHE A 233 -2.21 -10.09 17.55
N GLN A 234 -2.42 -8.79 17.42
CA GLN A 234 -2.52 -8.15 16.10
C GLN A 234 -1.22 -8.23 15.29
N SER A 235 -0.06 -8.16 15.97
CA SER A 235 1.26 -8.30 15.33
C SER A 235 1.47 -9.71 14.77
N LEU A 236 1.03 -10.74 15.49
CA LEU A 236 1.08 -12.13 15.02
C LEU A 236 0.24 -12.33 13.77
N ILE A 237 -0.97 -11.74 13.71
CA ILE A 237 -1.85 -11.81 12.54
C ILE A 237 -1.18 -11.14 11.33
N MET A 238 -0.69 -9.91 11.49
CA MET A 238 -0.05 -9.20 10.38
C MET A 238 1.21 -9.92 9.89
N ALA A 239 2.06 -10.40 10.79
CA ALA A 239 3.24 -11.18 10.42
C ALA A 239 2.85 -12.47 9.65
N ALA A 240 1.73 -13.11 10.03
CA ALA A 240 1.21 -14.31 9.34
C ALA A 240 0.76 -13.99 7.91
N VAL A 241 0.07 -12.88 7.72
CA VAL A 241 -0.37 -12.43 6.39
C VAL A 241 0.81 -12.05 5.51
N LEU A 242 1.79 -11.31 6.04
CA LEU A 242 3.02 -10.97 5.32
C LEU A 242 3.84 -12.22 4.95
N ALA A 243 3.90 -13.22 5.83
CA ALA A 243 4.50 -14.51 5.51
C ALA A 243 3.73 -15.25 4.40
N GLY A 244 2.39 -15.11 4.36
CA GLY A 244 1.54 -15.61 3.28
C GLY A 244 1.90 -15.00 1.92
N SER A 245 2.15 -13.69 1.87
CA SER A 245 2.59 -13.03 0.64
C SER A 245 3.91 -13.58 0.10
N LEU A 246 4.88 -13.87 0.98
CA LEU A 246 6.15 -14.49 0.58
C LEU A 246 5.95 -15.93 0.07
N LEU A 247 4.98 -16.66 0.63
CA LEU A 247 4.63 -17.99 0.15
C LEU A 247 3.99 -17.93 -1.25
N LEU A 248 3.09 -16.96 -1.47
CA LEU A 248 2.47 -16.73 -2.78
C LEU A 248 3.52 -16.35 -3.84
N MET A 249 4.46 -15.47 -3.50
CA MET A 249 5.61 -15.15 -4.35
C MET A 249 6.44 -16.39 -4.69
N LYS A 250 6.64 -17.32 -3.73
CA LYS A 250 7.33 -18.58 -3.97
C LYS A 250 6.53 -19.49 -4.92
N LYS A 251 5.22 -19.57 -4.74
CA LYS A 251 4.31 -20.36 -5.59
C LYS A 251 4.35 -19.88 -7.05
N TRP A 252 4.44 -18.57 -7.26
CA TRP A 252 4.58 -17.96 -8.59
C TRP A 252 6.01 -17.95 -9.12
N LYS A 253 6.91 -18.71 -8.52
CA LYS A 253 8.31 -18.84 -8.94
C LYS A 253 9.05 -17.50 -9.01
N SER A 254 8.67 -16.53 -8.18
CA SER A 254 9.38 -15.25 -8.10
C SER A 254 10.84 -15.45 -7.74
N PRO A 255 11.76 -14.63 -8.27
CA PRO A 255 13.19 -14.72 -7.98
C PRO A 255 13.48 -14.71 -6.48
N VAL A 256 14.48 -15.48 -6.06
CA VAL A 256 14.85 -15.58 -4.64
C VAL A 256 15.24 -14.25 -4.04
N TRP A 257 15.98 -13.42 -4.80
CA TRP A 257 16.40 -12.09 -4.34
C TRP A 257 15.21 -11.18 -4.01
N LEU A 258 14.13 -11.21 -4.81
CA LEU A 258 12.93 -10.41 -4.59
C LEU A 258 12.21 -10.84 -3.32
N ARG A 259 12.11 -12.16 -3.07
CA ARG A 259 11.53 -12.70 -1.83
C ARG A 259 12.36 -12.34 -0.60
N LEU A 260 13.70 -12.37 -0.72
CA LEU A 260 14.59 -11.94 0.35
C LEU A 260 14.51 -10.43 0.61
N LEU A 261 14.40 -9.63 -0.45
CA LEU A 261 14.19 -8.18 -0.34
C LEU A 261 12.87 -7.88 0.37
N ALA A 262 11.76 -8.50 -0.06
CA ALA A 262 10.46 -8.34 0.59
C ALA A 262 10.51 -8.77 2.07
N MET A 263 11.10 -9.93 2.37
CA MET A 263 11.28 -10.38 3.74
C MET A 263 12.15 -9.41 4.56
N GLY A 264 13.23 -8.88 3.97
CA GLY A 264 14.08 -7.87 4.61
C GLY A 264 13.30 -6.59 4.94
N ILE A 265 12.48 -6.10 4.01
CA ILE A 265 11.60 -4.94 4.23
C ILE A 265 10.61 -5.23 5.36
N TYR A 266 9.94 -6.38 5.35
CA TYR A 266 8.99 -6.75 6.41
C TYR A 266 9.63 -6.87 7.79
N CYS A 267 10.87 -7.36 7.86
CA CYS A 267 11.60 -7.52 9.11
C CYS A 267 12.17 -6.21 9.66
N ILE A 268 12.72 -5.34 8.78
CA ILE A 268 13.59 -4.23 9.18
C ILE A 268 12.86 -2.89 9.11
N ALA A 269 11.90 -2.71 8.18
CA ALA A 269 11.24 -1.42 8.04
C ALA A 269 10.46 -1.06 9.33
N PRO A 270 10.81 0.06 9.97
CA PRO A 270 10.23 0.44 11.27
C PRO A 270 8.74 0.74 11.18
N TYR A 271 8.23 0.98 9.99
CA TYR A 271 6.81 1.21 9.73
C TYR A 271 5.95 0.04 10.21
N TYR A 272 6.29 -1.21 9.84
CA TYR A 272 5.48 -2.37 10.22
C TYR A 272 5.46 -2.61 11.72
N ALA A 273 6.63 -2.67 12.35
CA ALA A 273 6.75 -2.86 13.79
C ALA A 273 6.22 -1.66 14.58
N GLY A 274 6.42 -0.45 14.04
CA GLY A 274 5.94 0.79 14.65
C GLY A 274 4.42 0.86 14.70
N TYR A 275 3.77 0.56 13.59
CA TYR A 275 2.31 0.56 13.50
C TYR A 275 1.68 -0.58 14.33
N ALA A 276 2.37 -1.73 14.42
CA ALA A 276 1.95 -2.86 15.24
C ALA A 276 1.79 -2.52 16.74
N ALA A 277 2.56 -1.54 17.23
CA ALA A 277 2.48 -1.11 18.62
C ALA A 277 1.23 -0.26 18.95
N PHE A 278 0.45 0.15 17.94
CA PHE A 278 -0.80 0.87 18.13
C PHE A 278 -1.99 -0.11 18.01
N PRO A 279 -2.84 -0.23 19.04
CA PRO A 279 -3.99 -1.15 19.01
C PRO A 279 -5.17 -0.54 18.24
N ILE A 280 -4.94 -0.08 17.01
CA ILE A 280 -5.93 0.58 16.17
C ILE A 280 -6.63 -0.40 15.23
N LYS A 281 -7.93 -0.15 15.00
CA LYS A 281 -8.77 -0.93 14.09
C LYS A 281 -8.16 -1.09 12.69
N ASP A 282 -7.53 -0.02 12.20
CA ASP A 282 -6.99 0.03 10.85
C ASP A 282 -5.86 -0.97 10.61
N TYR A 283 -5.14 -1.35 11.67
CA TYR A 283 -4.05 -2.33 11.56
C TYR A 283 -4.59 -3.74 11.28
N LEU A 284 -5.60 -4.19 12.03
CA LEU A 284 -6.26 -5.47 11.78
C LEU A 284 -7.03 -5.46 10.46
N TYR A 285 -7.74 -4.35 10.17
CA TYR A 285 -8.40 -4.18 8.88
C TYR A 285 -7.40 -4.33 7.72
N THR A 286 -6.24 -3.67 7.80
CA THR A 286 -5.18 -3.78 6.79
C THR A 286 -4.69 -5.22 6.64
N ALA A 287 -4.52 -5.96 7.75
CA ALA A 287 -4.12 -7.36 7.69
C ALA A 287 -5.14 -8.22 6.93
N PHE A 288 -6.43 -8.09 7.25
CA PHE A 288 -7.50 -8.81 6.56
C PHE A 288 -7.67 -8.36 5.10
N PHE A 289 -7.51 -7.06 4.83
CA PHE A 289 -7.54 -6.56 3.45
C PHE A 289 -6.40 -7.11 2.61
N VAL A 290 -5.18 -7.16 3.15
CA VAL A 290 -4.04 -7.79 2.46
C VAL A 290 -4.30 -9.28 2.25
N LEU A 291 -4.83 -9.98 3.25
CA LEU A 291 -5.20 -11.39 3.11
C LEU A 291 -6.24 -11.58 2.00
N PHE A 292 -7.28 -10.75 1.97
CA PHE A 292 -8.29 -10.76 0.90
C PHE A 292 -7.65 -10.57 -0.49
N VAL A 293 -6.73 -9.61 -0.63
CA VAL A 293 -6.02 -9.38 -1.90
C VAL A 293 -5.16 -10.58 -2.29
N LEU A 294 -4.48 -11.22 -1.33
CA LEU A 294 -3.68 -12.43 -1.58
C LEU A 294 -4.56 -13.59 -2.07
N GLU A 295 -5.69 -13.83 -1.40
CA GLU A 295 -6.65 -14.87 -1.78
C GLU A 295 -7.27 -14.60 -3.16
N LEU A 296 -7.68 -13.35 -3.41
CA LEU A 296 -8.21 -12.95 -4.71
C LEU A 296 -7.17 -13.16 -5.82
N THR A 297 -5.92 -12.81 -5.54
CA THR A 297 -4.83 -12.97 -6.50
C THR A 297 -4.52 -14.45 -6.75
N GLU A 298 -4.59 -15.30 -5.72
CA GLU A 298 -4.47 -16.75 -5.88
C GLU A 298 -5.62 -17.33 -6.68
N LEU A 299 -6.86 -16.90 -6.41
CA LEU A 299 -8.06 -17.33 -7.11
C LEU A 299 -8.00 -16.99 -8.61
N LEU A 300 -7.48 -15.81 -8.96
CA LEU A 300 -7.33 -15.36 -10.35
C LEU A 300 -6.18 -16.06 -11.11
N SER A 301 -5.33 -16.85 -10.43
CA SER A 301 -4.32 -17.67 -11.09
C SER A 301 -4.97 -18.84 -11.87
N GLU A 302 -4.27 -19.38 -12.89
CA GLU A 302 -4.78 -20.53 -13.66
C GLU A 302 -5.10 -21.73 -12.75
N GLU A 303 -4.21 -22.04 -11.80
CA GLU A 303 -4.44 -23.12 -10.83
C GLU A 303 -5.60 -22.84 -9.87
N GLY A 304 -5.77 -21.57 -9.46
CA GLY A 304 -6.87 -21.12 -8.61
C GLY A 304 -8.22 -21.24 -9.31
N MET A 305 -8.30 -20.77 -10.56
CA MET A 305 -9.51 -20.89 -11.37
C MET A 305 -9.94 -22.33 -11.62
N ASP A 306 -8.98 -23.24 -11.80
CA ASP A 306 -9.28 -24.66 -11.96
C ASP A 306 -9.79 -25.31 -10.66
N LYS A 307 -9.27 -24.90 -9.52
CA LYS A 307 -9.76 -25.31 -8.19
C LYS A 307 -11.16 -24.75 -7.95
N PHE A 308 -11.38 -23.46 -8.24
CA PHE A 308 -12.67 -22.78 -8.10
C PHE A 308 -13.77 -23.48 -8.89
N LYS A 309 -13.49 -23.86 -10.15
CA LYS A 309 -14.44 -24.62 -10.97
C LYS A 309 -14.84 -25.97 -10.35
N LYS A 310 -13.92 -26.58 -9.58
CA LYS A 310 -14.16 -27.88 -8.93
C LYS A 310 -14.90 -27.75 -7.59
N ARG A 311 -14.71 -26.66 -6.84
CA ARG A 311 -15.30 -26.44 -5.51
C ARG A 311 -15.66 -24.97 -5.25
N PRO A 312 -16.59 -24.39 -6.03
CA PRO A 312 -16.88 -22.95 -5.95
C PRO A 312 -17.41 -22.49 -4.58
N GLY A 313 -18.14 -23.34 -3.87
CA GLY A 313 -18.75 -22.97 -2.60
C GLY A 313 -17.73 -22.73 -1.48
N TYR A 314 -16.63 -23.46 -1.46
CA TYR A 314 -15.62 -23.30 -0.42
C TYR A 314 -14.84 -21.99 -0.57
N ASP A 315 -14.44 -21.67 -1.81
CA ASP A 315 -13.64 -20.46 -2.08
C ASP A 315 -14.50 -19.19 -1.91
N ILE A 316 -15.79 -19.23 -2.30
CA ILE A 316 -16.73 -18.11 -2.05
C ILE A 316 -16.93 -17.87 -0.56
N LEU A 317 -17.14 -18.94 0.23
CA LEU A 317 -17.29 -18.81 1.69
C LEU A 317 -16.03 -18.26 2.34
N TRP A 318 -14.86 -18.71 1.89
CA TRP A 318 -13.59 -18.24 2.43
C TRP A 318 -13.33 -16.76 2.09
N VAL A 319 -13.53 -16.35 0.85
CA VAL A 319 -13.41 -14.95 0.42
C VAL A 319 -14.41 -14.06 1.18
N ALA A 320 -15.66 -14.52 1.32
CA ALA A 320 -16.68 -13.80 2.08
C ALA A 320 -16.37 -13.72 3.60
N ALA A 321 -15.67 -14.71 4.16
CA ALA A 321 -15.28 -14.69 5.57
C ALA A 321 -14.10 -13.72 5.86
N VAL A 322 -13.30 -13.41 4.84
CA VAL A 322 -12.13 -12.52 4.93
C VAL A 322 -12.47 -11.09 4.53
N SER A 323 -13.50 -10.88 3.71
CA SER A 323 -14.01 -9.56 3.31
C SER A 323 -14.86 -8.90 4.38
#